data_efc7984c1daeb998778d47ea63693f90
#
_entry.id   efc7984c1daeb998778d47ea63693f90
#
_cell.length_a   1.000
_cell.length_b   1.000
_cell.length_c   1.000
_cell.angle_alpha   90.00
_cell.angle_beta   90.00
_cell.angle_gamma   90.00
#
_symmetry.space_group_name_H-M   'P 1'
#
loop_
_entity.id
_entity.type
_entity.pdbx_description
1 polymer ?
#
loop_
_entity_poly.entity_id
_entity_poly.type
_entity_poly.pdbx_seq_one_letter_code
_entity_poly.pdbx_strand_id
1 'polypeptide(L)'
;MFRKVLVANRGEIAVRVMRACDELGVRTVAVYSEADKHAGHVRYADEAYNIGPARAADSYLDQEAVLEAASKAGADAIHPGYGFLAENADFAQNVVDSGFVWIGPDPEAMEALGEKTNARALMQDAGVPVVPGTTDPVSSVEEITAVADDYGYPVAIKAEGGGGGRGLKVVHSESEVEDQFETAQREGEAYFDNSSVYVEKYLEAPHHIEVQILADEHGNVRHLGERDCSLQRRHQKVIEEAPSSILTGELREEIGEAAKRGVDAAGYTNAGTVEFLVEDGEFYFMEVNTRIQVEHTVTEEITGLDIVKWQLRVAAGEELDFSQDDIEFDGHAMEFRINAENAAADFEPATGTLDTYDPAGGLGVRIDDAVRQGDAIGGDYDSMIAKLIVSAADREACLTRSERALAEFDIEGLQTIIPFHRLMLTDEAFSNSEHTTKYLDEELDHDRIEEAVSQWGVDDSTDGDAGEESDDDAEESTEREYTVEVNGKRFEVGLEAHDAPAIDVDSIDAGGGGNSDMKRPPQAESDDDESAVSVEGGDTVTAEMQGTILSVDVDEGDEIAAGDVVCVLEAMKMENDVVTERGGTVTEIMVSEDDSVDMGDVLVVLE
;
A
#
# COMPACT_ATOMS: atom_id res chain seq x y z
N MET A 1 -21.10 -16.81 -14.17
CA MET A 1 -20.17 -15.69 -14.46
C MET A 1 -20.96 -14.38 -14.54
N PHE A 2 -20.40 -13.28 -14.03
CA PHE A 2 -21.00 -11.93 -14.01
C PHE A 2 -21.07 -11.31 -15.40
N ARG A 3 -21.93 -10.32 -15.58
CA ARG A 3 -22.00 -9.49 -16.80
C ARG A 3 -21.24 -8.19 -16.62
N LYS A 4 -21.21 -7.66 -15.39
CA LYS A 4 -20.58 -6.40 -15.05
C LYS A 4 -20.09 -6.40 -13.61
N VAL A 5 -18.83 -6.02 -13.39
CA VAL A 5 -18.18 -5.92 -12.08
C VAL A 5 -17.76 -4.48 -11.85
N LEU A 6 -18.08 -3.94 -10.67
CA LEU A 6 -17.49 -2.70 -10.18
C LEU A 6 -16.21 -3.04 -9.43
N VAL A 7 -15.13 -2.33 -9.74
CA VAL A 7 -13.85 -2.44 -9.03
C VAL A 7 -13.76 -1.28 -8.05
N ALA A 8 -13.92 -1.60 -6.76
CA ALA A 8 -13.90 -0.62 -5.66
C ALA A 8 -12.46 -0.36 -5.21
N ASN A 9 -11.62 0.07 -6.14
CA ASN A 9 -10.21 0.35 -5.93
C ASN A 9 -9.66 1.25 -7.05
N ARG A 10 -8.38 1.65 -6.94
CA ARG A 10 -7.66 2.51 -7.88
C ARG A 10 -6.34 1.88 -8.32
N GLY A 11 -5.60 2.61 -9.15
CA GLY A 11 -4.22 2.26 -9.48
C GLY A 11 -4.07 0.95 -10.24
N GLU A 12 -2.93 0.30 -10.04
CA GLU A 12 -2.54 -0.89 -10.79
C GLU A 12 -3.47 -2.09 -10.49
N ILE A 13 -3.90 -2.28 -9.23
CA ILE A 13 -4.76 -3.39 -8.88
C ILE A 13 -6.13 -3.29 -9.55
N ALA A 14 -6.68 -2.07 -9.70
CA ALA A 14 -7.93 -1.90 -10.42
C ALA A 14 -7.76 -2.30 -11.89
N VAL A 15 -6.66 -1.91 -12.54
CA VAL A 15 -6.36 -2.33 -13.92
C VAL A 15 -6.14 -3.85 -14.00
N ARG A 16 -5.43 -4.45 -13.01
CA ARG A 16 -5.22 -5.90 -12.93
C ARG A 16 -6.54 -6.68 -12.88
N VAL A 17 -7.47 -6.24 -12.04
CA VAL A 17 -8.82 -6.83 -11.93
C VAL A 17 -9.59 -6.65 -13.23
N MET A 18 -9.55 -5.46 -13.83
CA MET A 18 -10.23 -5.19 -15.10
C MET A 18 -9.68 -6.03 -16.26
N ARG A 19 -8.36 -6.27 -16.32
CA ARG A 19 -7.75 -7.19 -17.28
C ARG A 19 -8.31 -8.62 -17.13
N ALA A 20 -8.44 -9.10 -15.90
CA ALA A 20 -9.05 -10.41 -15.64
C ALA A 20 -10.54 -10.47 -16.06
N CYS A 21 -11.29 -9.40 -15.79
CA CYS A 21 -12.67 -9.26 -16.24
C CYS A 21 -12.79 -9.32 -17.77
N ASP A 22 -11.96 -8.56 -18.49
CA ASP A 22 -11.94 -8.53 -19.96
C ASP A 22 -11.72 -9.92 -20.55
N GLU A 23 -10.76 -10.66 -20.02
CA GLU A 23 -10.44 -12.01 -20.48
C GLU A 23 -11.55 -13.03 -20.17
N LEU A 24 -12.41 -12.73 -19.19
CA LEU A 24 -13.61 -13.49 -18.87
C LEU A 24 -14.87 -12.99 -19.62
N GLY A 25 -14.75 -11.92 -20.41
CA GLY A 25 -15.86 -11.29 -21.13
C GLY A 25 -16.84 -10.54 -20.20
N VAL A 26 -16.35 -10.06 -19.07
CA VAL A 26 -17.10 -9.31 -18.05
C VAL A 26 -16.80 -7.82 -18.21
N ARG A 27 -17.85 -6.98 -18.27
CA ARG A 27 -17.71 -5.54 -18.35
C ARG A 27 -17.25 -4.95 -17.01
N THR A 28 -16.55 -3.84 -17.07
CA THR A 28 -15.88 -3.23 -15.93
C THR A 28 -16.42 -1.84 -15.61
N VAL A 29 -16.52 -1.53 -14.33
CA VAL A 29 -16.87 -0.21 -13.81
C VAL A 29 -15.78 0.24 -12.85
N ALA A 30 -15.14 1.38 -13.16
CA ALA A 30 -14.24 2.06 -12.22
C ALA A 30 -15.02 2.99 -11.31
N VAL A 31 -14.52 3.20 -10.10
CA VAL A 31 -14.83 4.35 -9.26
C VAL A 31 -13.59 5.26 -9.19
N TYR A 32 -13.79 6.56 -8.99
CA TYR A 32 -12.69 7.49 -8.89
C TYR A 32 -13.05 8.72 -8.04
N SER A 33 -12.08 9.24 -7.32
CA SER A 33 -12.14 10.54 -6.65
C SER A 33 -11.76 11.66 -7.62
N GLU A 34 -11.95 12.93 -7.23
CA GLU A 34 -11.53 14.07 -8.06
C GLU A 34 -10.03 14.04 -8.40
N ALA A 35 -9.17 13.56 -7.50
CA ALA A 35 -7.72 13.40 -7.76
C ALA A 35 -7.44 12.38 -8.87
N ASP A 36 -8.21 11.30 -8.94
CA ASP A 36 -8.03 10.21 -9.91
C ASP A 36 -8.82 10.36 -11.21
N LYS A 37 -9.45 11.50 -11.47
CA LYS A 37 -10.31 11.72 -12.64
C LYS A 37 -9.68 11.32 -13.98
N HIS A 38 -8.37 11.42 -14.10
CA HIS A 38 -7.62 11.09 -15.30
C HIS A 38 -6.72 9.84 -15.13
N ALA A 39 -6.83 9.14 -14.00
CA ALA A 39 -6.03 7.97 -13.69
C ALA A 39 -6.21 6.81 -14.69
N GLY A 40 -5.21 5.92 -14.75
CA GLY A 40 -5.18 4.84 -15.72
C GLY A 40 -6.34 3.87 -15.61
N HIS A 41 -6.77 3.53 -14.41
CA HIS A 41 -7.91 2.64 -14.20
C HIS A 41 -9.23 3.22 -14.72
N VAL A 42 -9.41 4.56 -14.62
CA VAL A 42 -10.57 5.27 -15.21
C VAL A 42 -10.53 5.22 -16.74
N ARG A 43 -9.33 5.37 -17.32
CA ARG A 43 -9.14 5.26 -18.77
C ARG A 43 -9.34 3.83 -19.31
N TYR A 44 -9.10 2.83 -18.47
CA TYR A 44 -9.17 1.40 -18.85
C TYR A 44 -10.62 0.87 -18.82
N ALA A 45 -11.39 1.23 -17.81
CA ALA A 45 -12.74 0.71 -17.57
C ALA A 45 -13.73 1.01 -18.71
N ASP A 46 -14.76 0.15 -18.86
CA ASP A 46 -15.90 0.42 -19.77
C ASP A 46 -16.75 1.62 -19.31
N GLU A 47 -16.93 1.77 -18.00
CA GLU A 47 -17.69 2.84 -17.36
C GLU A 47 -16.93 3.33 -16.12
N ALA A 48 -17.07 4.61 -15.77
CA ALA A 48 -16.45 5.15 -14.56
C ALA A 48 -17.39 6.13 -13.85
N TYR A 49 -17.37 6.15 -12.52
CA TYR A 49 -18.21 6.97 -11.68
C TYR A 49 -17.37 7.72 -10.65
N ASN A 50 -17.57 9.03 -10.55
CA ASN A 50 -17.01 9.83 -9.47
C ASN A 50 -17.72 9.48 -8.16
N ILE A 51 -16.93 9.25 -7.10
CA ILE A 51 -17.40 8.87 -5.76
C ILE A 51 -17.08 9.92 -4.69
N GLY A 52 -16.44 11.03 -5.02
CA GLY A 52 -16.19 12.10 -4.06
C GLY A 52 -14.90 12.90 -4.32
N PRO A 53 -14.50 13.74 -3.35
CA PRO A 53 -13.27 14.54 -3.42
C PRO A 53 -12.01 13.68 -3.33
N ALA A 54 -10.83 14.30 -3.30
CA ALA A 54 -9.54 13.60 -3.23
C ALA A 54 -9.38 12.76 -1.96
N ARG A 55 -9.83 13.26 -0.83
CA ARG A 55 -9.70 12.59 0.47
C ARG A 55 -10.32 11.19 0.45
N ALA A 56 -9.55 10.18 0.88
CA ALA A 56 -9.97 8.77 0.84
C ALA A 56 -11.22 8.52 1.71
N ALA A 57 -11.31 9.14 2.89
CA ALA A 57 -12.47 9.02 3.79
C ALA A 57 -13.79 9.47 3.14
N ASP A 58 -13.73 10.44 2.24
CA ASP A 58 -14.89 11.03 1.57
C ASP A 58 -15.10 10.46 0.15
N SER A 59 -14.34 9.42 -0.23
CA SER A 59 -14.39 8.79 -1.56
C SER A 59 -14.22 7.27 -1.51
N TYR A 60 -13.00 6.75 -1.58
CA TYR A 60 -12.73 5.28 -1.64
C TYR A 60 -13.11 4.54 -0.36
N LEU A 61 -13.22 5.21 0.79
CA LEU A 61 -13.70 4.66 2.06
C LEU A 61 -15.19 4.95 2.31
N ASP A 62 -15.83 5.77 1.46
CA ASP A 62 -17.28 6.02 1.53
C ASP A 62 -18.06 4.83 0.93
N GLN A 63 -18.54 3.96 1.83
CA GLN A 63 -19.31 2.77 1.46
C GLN A 63 -20.59 3.10 0.69
N GLU A 64 -21.28 4.20 1.06
CA GLU A 64 -22.54 4.59 0.41
C GLU A 64 -22.28 5.06 -1.01
N ALA A 65 -21.23 5.86 -1.24
CA ALA A 65 -20.85 6.35 -2.56
C ALA A 65 -20.47 5.18 -3.51
N VAL A 66 -19.73 4.19 -3.02
CA VAL A 66 -19.37 2.97 -3.79
C VAL A 66 -20.63 2.15 -4.16
N LEU A 67 -21.52 1.89 -3.19
CA LEU A 67 -22.77 1.15 -3.41
C LEU A 67 -23.73 1.90 -4.36
N GLU A 68 -23.81 3.22 -4.25
CA GLU A 68 -24.58 4.04 -5.18
C GLU A 68 -24.02 3.97 -6.61
N ALA A 69 -22.70 4.04 -6.78
CA ALA A 69 -22.03 3.86 -8.07
C ALA A 69 -22.34 2.48 -8.68
N ALA A 70 -22.26 1.40 -7.87
CA ALA A 70 -22.61 0.04 -8.30
C ALA A 70 -24.06 -0.06 -8.76
N SER A 71 -24.98 0.55 -8.02
CA SER A 71 -26.40 0.59 -8.36
C SER A 71 -26.67 1.37 -9.64
N LYS A 72 -26.06 2.56 -9.79
CA LYS A 72 -26.17 3.40 -11.00
C LYS A 72 -25.64 2.69 -12.24
N ALA A 73 -24.52 1.98 -12.10
CA ALA A 73 -23.91 1.21 -13.17
C ALA A 73 -24.70 -0.06 -13.51
N GLY A 74 -25.51 -0.56 -12.59
CA GLY A 74 -26.16 -1.88 -12.70
C GLY A 74 -25.14 -3.00 -12.69
N ALA A 75 -24.16 -2.93 -11.78
CA ALA A 75 -23.17 -3.98 -11.56
C ALA A 75 -23.84 -5.24 -10.99
N ASP A 76 -23.28 -6.41 -11.28
CA ASP A 76 -23.71 -7.68 -10.67
C ASP A 76 -22.90 -7.99 -9.40
N ALA A 77 -21.65 -7.53 -9.34
CA ALA A 77 -20.71 -7.81 -8.26
C ALA A 77 -19.72 -6.64 -8.03
N ILE A 78 -19.09 -6.65 -6.86
CA ILE A 78 -18.06 -5.68 -6.45
C ILE A 78 -16.78 -6.41 -6.09
N HIS A 79 -15.66 -6.00 -6.69
CA HIS A 79 -14.32 -6.48 -6.37
C HIS A 79 -13.55 -5.39 -5.61
N PRO A 80 -13.10 -5.63 -4.38
CA PRO A 80 -12.45 -4.60 -3.57
C PRO A 80 -10.96 -4.38 -3.88
N GLY A 81 -10.29 -5.31 -4.58
CA GLY A 81 -8.83 -5.31 -4.69
C GLY A 81 -8.14 -5.56 -3.35
N TYR A 82 -7.19 -4.71 -2.99
CA TYR A 82 -6.54 -4.65 -1.68
C TYR A 82 -6.50 -3.20 -1.17
N GLY A 83 -6.29 -3.01 0.15
CA GLY A 83 -6.40 -1.69 0.78
C GLY A 83 -7.85 -1.17 0.84
N PHE A 84 -8.04 0.08 1.25
CA PHE A 84 -9.36 0.71 1.41
C PHE A 84 -10.39 -0.20 2.13
N LEU A 85 -11.46 -0.58 1.44
CA LEU A 85 -12.56 -1.38 2.00
C LEU A 85 -12.37 -2.90 1.85
N ALA A 86 -11.23 -3.38 1.36
CA ALA A 86 -11.02 -4.79 1.02
C ALA A 86 -11.08 -5.74 2.24
N GLU A 87 -10.70 -5.28 3.42
CA GLU A 87 -10.73 -6.04 4.69
C GLU A 87 -11.85 -5.59 5.64
N ASN A 88 -12.78 -4.76 5.16
CA ASN A 88 -13.90 -4.26 5.95
C ASN A 88 -15.09 -5.23 5.86
N ALA A 89 -15.29 -6.04 6.93
CA ALA A 89 -16.37 -7.04 6.99
C ALA A 89 -17.77 -6.40 6.92
N ASP A 90 -17.96 -5.22 7.53
CA ASP A 90 -19.23 -4.49 7.47
C ASP A 90 -19.55 -4.04 6.05
N PHE A 91 -18.55 -3.57 5.30
CA PHE A 91 -18.75 -3.23 3.89
C PHE A 91 -19.10 -4.47 3.05
N ALA A 92 -18.38 -5.57 3.25
CA ALA A 92 -18.69 -6.83 2.56
C ALA A 92 -20.14 -7.27 2.83
N GLN A 93 -20.59 -7.15 4.08
CA GLN A 93 -21.98 -7.44 4.45
C GLN A 93 -22.97 -6.46 3.79
N ASN A 94 -22.66 -5.16 3.77
CA ASN A 94 -23.48 -4.13 3.14
C ASN A 94 -23.62 -4.35 1.62
N VAL A 95 -22.57 -4.85 0.96
CA VAL A 95 -22.60 -5.25 -0.46
C VAL A 95 -23.60 -6.38 -0.67
N VAL A 96 -23.53 -7.44 0.15
CA VAL A 96 -24.43 -8.60 0.09
C VAL A 96 -25.87 -8.18 0.38
N ASP A 97 -26.13 -7.38 1.41
CA ASP A 97 -27.45 -6.89 1.80
C ASP A 97 -28.05 -5.97 0.74
N SER A 98 -27.22 -5.28 -0.03
CA SER A 98 -27.64 -4.44 -1.18
C SER A 98 -27.95 -5.26 -2.44
N GLY A 99 -27.74 -6.58 -2.39
CA GLY A 99 -28.08 -7.52 -3.48
C GLY A 99 -26.99 -7.65 -4.55
N PHE A 100 -25.77 -7.20 -4.28
CA PHE A 100 -24.58 -7.46 -5.11
C PHE A 100 -23.83 -8.69 -4.62
N VAL A 101 -23.04 -9.29 -5.49
CA VAL A 101 -22.10 -10.33 -5.08
C VAL A 101 -20.79 -9.66 -4.63
N TRP A 102 -20.34 -10.01 -3.43
CA TRP A 102 -19.02 -9.64 -2.94
C TRP A 102 -17.97 -10.59 -3.52
N ILE A 103 -16.93 -10.06 -4.16
CA ILE A 103 -15.82 -10.85 -4.70
C ILE A 103 -14.70 -10.86 -3.66
N GLY A 104 -14.81 -11.75 -2.72
CA GLY A 104 -13.94 -11.90 -1.56
C GLY A 104 -14.44 -13.00 -0.64
N PRO A 105 -13.86 -13.17 0.55
CA PRO A 105 -14.31 -14.14 1.54
C PRO A 105 -15.67 -13.73 2.15
N ASP A 106 -16.31 -14.71 2.79
CA ASP A 106 -17.54 -14.46 3.54
C ASP A 106 -17.31 -13.44 4.67
N PRO A 107 -18.21 -12.44 4.88
CA PRO A 107 -18.06 -11.44 5.94
C PRO A 107 -17.85 -12.02 7.34
N GLU A 108 -18.49 -13.14 7.68
CA GLU A 108 -18.28 -13.81 8.98
C GLU A 108 -16.87 -14.37 9.12
N ALA A 109 -16.27 -14.88 8.03
CA ALA A 109 -14.89 -15.34 8.02
C ALA A 109 -13.89 -14.15 8.07
N MET A 110 -14.23 -13.02 7.43
CA MET A 110 -13.44 -11.78 7.53
C MET A 110 -13.40 -11.25 8.97
N GLU A 111 -14.53 -11.19 9.66
CA GLU A 111 -14.61 -10.78 11.06
C GLU A 111 -13.82 -11.73 11.97
N ALA A 112 -14.00 -13.05 11.81
CA ALA A 112 -13.33 -14.05 12.64
C ALA A 112 -11.80 -14.05 12.50
N LEU A 113 -11.28 -13.78 11.30
CA LEU A 113 -9.84 -13.79 10.99
C LEU A 113 -9.20 -12.41 11.02
N GLY A 114 -9.97 -11.34 10.90
CA GLY A 114 -9.48 -9.95 10.94
C GLY A 114 -9.08 -9.50 12.36
N GLU A 115 -9.75 -10.01 13.40
CA GLU A 115 -9.38 -9.72 14.77
C GLU A 115 -8.25 -10.65 15.23
N LYS A 116 -7.07 -10.09 15.54
CA LYS A 116 -5.83 -10.85 15.85
C LYS A 116 -6.01 -11.90 16.96
N THR A 117 -6.76 -11.56 18.02
CA THR A 117 -6.98 -12.46 19.16
C THR A 117 -7.85 -13.65 18.76
N ASN A 118 -8.93 -13.40 18.03
CA ASN A 118 -9.84 -14.44 17.53
C ASN A 118 -9.14 -15.33 16.51
N ALA A 119 -8.44 -14.75 15.55
CA ALA A 119 -7.66 -15.47 14.55
C ALA A 119 -6.63 -16.40 15.21
N ARG A 120 -5.87 -15.89 16.19
CA ARG A 120 -4.88 -16.69 16.95
C ARG A 120 -5.52 -17.87 17.66
N ALA A 121 -6.63 -17.67 18.35
CA ALA A 121 -7.34 -18.75 19.05
C ALA A 121 -7.87 -19.80 18.06
N LEU A 122 -8.48 -19.38 16.96
CA LEU A 122 -8.99 -20.26 15.91
C LEU A 122 -7.85 -21.07 15.27
N MET A 123 -6.71 -20.44 14.95
CA MET A 123 -5.55 -21.10 14.39
C MET A 123 -4.97 -22.12 15.37
N GLN A 124 -4.87 -21.78 16.65
CA GLN A 124 -4.41 -22.72 17.69
C GLN A 124 -5.35 -23.92 17.83
N ASP A 125 -6.65 -23.72 17.82
CA ASP A 125 -7.64 -24.79 17.87
C ASP A 125 -7.58 -25.70 16.62
N ALA A 126 -7.22 -25.15 15.47
CA ALA A 126 -6.97 -25.87 14.22
C ALA A 126 -5.61 -26.59 14.20
N GLY A 127 -4.80 -26.44 15.25
CA GLY A 127 -3.47 -27.06 15.35
C GLY A 127 -2.41 -26.38 14.50
N VAL A 128 -2.58 -25.09 14.22
CA VAL A 128 -1.56 -24.24 13.59
C VAL A 128 -0.66 -23.69 14.68
N PRO A 129 0.68 -23.82 14.56
CA PRO A 129 1.60 -23.27 15.55
C PRO A 129 1.44 -21.74 15.66
N VAL A 130 1.33 -21.23 16.89
CA VAL A 130 1.33 -19.81 17.21
C VAL A 130 2.57 -19.49 18.04
N VAL A 131 3.06 -18.24 18.01
CA VAL A 131 4.20 -17.85 18.84
C VAL A 131 3.91 -18.25 20.30
N PRO A 132 4.75 -19.09 20.93
CA PRO A 132 4.52 -19.52 22.31
C PRO A 132 4.50 -18.36 23.28
N GLY A 133 3.52 -18.33 24.18
CA GLY A 133 3.38 -17.23 25.14
C GLY A 133 2.15 -17.38 26.02
N THR A 134 1.87 -16.35 26.81
CA THR A 134 0.71 -16.33 27.71
C THR A 134 -0.55 -15.90 26.98
N THR A 135 -1.68 -16.49 27.36
CA THR A 135 -3.02 -16.09 26.90
C THR A 135 -3.67 -15.08 27.83
N ASP A 136 -3.24 -15.07 29.10
CA ASP A 136 -3.70 -14.15 30.12
C ASP A 136 -2.57 -13.17 30.49
N PRO A 137 -2.91 -11.95 30.93
CA PRO A 137 -1.91 -11.00 31.39
C PRO A 137 -1.08 -11.56 32.53
N VAL A 138 0.24 -11.33 32.50
CA VAL A 138 1.14 -11.72 33.57
C VAL A 138 1.17 -10.66 34.67
N SER A 139 1.27 -11.12 35.90
CA SER A 139 1.21 -10.28 37.08
C SER A 139 2.49 -10.29 37.92
N SER A 140 3.46 -11.13 37.59
CA SER A 140 4.69 -11.29 38.36
C SER A 140 5.89 -11.68 37.52
N VAL A 141 7.09 -11.41 38.05
CA VAL A 141 8.39 -11.82 37.49
C VAL A 141 8.49 -13.35 37.36
N GLU A 142 7.92 -14.08 38.32
CA GLU A 142 7.94 -15.54 38.33
C GLU A 142 7.17 -16.15 37.16
N GLU A 143 6.05 -15.51 36.74
CA GLU A 143 5.27 -15.94 35.58
C GLU A 143 6.08 -15.76 34.28
N ILE A 144 6.78 -14.63 34.15
CA ILE A 144 7.65 -14.34 33.00
C ILE A 144 8.81 -15.33 32.94
N THR A 145 9.47 -15.55 34.09
CA THR A 145 10.58 -16.50 34.18
C THR A 145 10.13 -17.92 33.82
N ALA A 146 8.92 -18.32 34.22
CA ALA A 146 8.37 -19.63 33.86
C ALA A 146 8.18 -19.78 32.34
N VAL A 147 7.73 -18.75 31.64
CA VAL A 147 7.64 -18.75 30.18
C VAL A 147 9.03 -18.87 29.54
N ALA A 148 9.99 -18.11 30.07
CA ALA A 148 11.37 -18.18 29.58
C ALA A 148 12.07 -19.53 29.89
N ASP A 149 11.71 -20.20 31.01
CA ASP A 149 12.21 -21.55 31.33
C ASP A 149 11.66 -22.61 30.35
N ASP A 150 10.41 -22.44 29.89
CA ASP A 150 9.76 -23.37 28.97
C ASP A 150 10.22 -23.18 27.52
N TYR A 151 10.42 -21.93 27.07
CA TYR A 151 10.66 -21.60 25.64
C TYR A 151 12.06 -21.02 25.35
N GLY A 152 12.86 -20.75 26.37
CA GLY A 152 14.17 -20.12 26.26
C GLY A 152 14.11 -18.59 26.21
N TYR A 153 15.25 -17.93 26.53
CA TYR A 153 15.47 -16.52 26.25
C TYR A 153 15.95 -16.35 24.79
N PRO A 154 15.67 -15.20 24.14
CA PRO A 154 14.94 -14.06 24.66
C PRO A 154 13.41 -14.25 24.65
N VAL A 155 12.74 -13.51 25.55
CA VAL A 155 11.27 -13.37 25.55
C VAL A 155 10.88 -11.90 25.39
N ALA A 156 9.70 -11.65 24.84
CA ALA A 156 9.13 -10.31 24.69
C ALA A 156 8.03 -10.09 25.73
N ILE A 157 8.07 -8.96 26.42
CA ILE A 157 6.98 -8.47 27.27
C ILE A 157 6.25 -7.41 26.46
N LYS A 158 4.95 -7.61 26.22
CA LYS A 158 4.10 -6.72 25.39
C LYS A 158 2.99 -6.14 26.24
N ALA A 159 2.80 -4.83 26.18
CA ALA A 159 1.61 -4.19 26.74
C ALA A 159 0.36 -4.59 25.93
N GLU A 160 -0.78 -4.78 26.63
CA GLU A 160 -2.08 -4.94 25.99
C GLU A 160 -2.45 -3.62 25.28
N GLY A 161 -2.64 -3.66 23.98
CA GLY A 161 -2.76 -2.47 23.15
C GLY A 161 -1.46 -2.06 22.47
N GLY A 162 -0.30 -2.60 22.91
CA GLY A 162 1.00 -2.36 22.26
C GLY A 162 1.09 -3.00 20.87
N GLY A 163 1.59 -2.23 19.91
CA GLY A 163 1.80 -2.65 18.52
C GLY A 163 2.89 -1.81 17.86
N GLY A 164 3.37 -2.23 16.68
CA GLY A 164 4.34 -1.45 15.91
C GLY A 164 5.69 -1.16 16.60
N GLY A 165 6.04 -1.94 17.63
CA GLY A 165 7.27 -1.73 18.41
C GLY A 165 7.09 -0.92 19.69
N ARG A 166 5.95 -0.25 19.91
CA ARG A 166 5.63 0.45 21.17
C ARG A 166 5.04 -0.52 22.20
N GLY A 167 5.44 -0.35 23.47
CA GLY A 167 4.99 -1.23 24.56
C GLY A 167 5.57 -2.64 24.50
N LEU A 168 6.64 -2.87 23.74
CA LEU A 168 7.37 -4.14 23.66
C LEU A 168 8.74 -4.00 24.32
N LYS A 169 9.08 -4.93 25.22
CA LYS A 169 10.40 -5.03 25.86
C LYS A 169 10.99 -6.40 25.65
N VAL A 170 12.16 -6.48 25.06
CA VAL A 170 12.90 -7.73 24.89
C VAL A 170 13.75 -8.01 26.12
N VAL A 171 13.68 -9.24 26.60
CA VAL A 171 14.39 -9.73 27.80
C VAL A 171 15.32 -10.85 27.39
N HIS A 172 16.63 -10.62 27.45
CA HIS A 172 17.64 -11.58 27.03
C HIS A 172 18.14 -12.50 28.17
N SER A 173 17.84 -12.15 29.42
CA SER A 173 18.29 -12.93 30.59
C SER A 173 17.37 -12.73 31.79
N GLU A 174 17.38 -13.69 32.72
CA GLU A 174 16.61 -13.62 33.98
C GLU A 174 16.89 -12.33 34.78
N SER A 175 18.11 -11.80 34.72
CA SER A 175 18.49 -10.58 35.44
C SER A 175 17.81 -9.30 34.92
N GLU A 176 17.25 -9.30 33.73
CA GLU A 176 16.59 -8.17 33.08
C GLU A 176 15.06 -8.18 33.30
N VAL A 177 14.49 -9.34 33.68
CA VAL A 177 13.03 -9.54 33.75
C VAL A 177 12.35 -8.47 34.60
N GLU A 178 12.86 -8.19 35.82
CA GLU A 178 12.21 -7.26 36.76
C GLU A 178 12.17 -5.84 36.19
N ASP A 179 13.30 -5.33 35.69
CA ASP A 179 13.42 -3.98 35.16
C ASP A 179 12.57 -3.78 33.90
N GLN A 180 12.58 -4.79 32.98
CA GLN A 180 11.80 -4.71 31.73
C GLN A 180 10.29 -4.88 31.99
N PHE A 181 9.90 -5.73 32.93
CA PHE A 181 8.50 -5.88 33.32
C PHE A 181 7.90 -4.58 33.90
N GLU A 182 8.62 -3.94 34.85
CA GLU A 182 8.18 -2.66 35.40
C GLU A 182 8.13 -1.55 34.33
N THR A 183 9.05 -1.60 33.36
CA THR A 183 9.09 -0.62 32.28
C THR A 183 7.91 -0.84 31.32
N ALA A 184 7.65 -2.08 30.90
CA ALA A 184 6.53 -2.42 30.02
C ALA A 184 5.17 -2.03 30.66
N GLN A 185 5.00 -2.30 31.96
CA GLN A 185 3.77 -1.89 32.66
C GLN A 185 3.58 -0.36 32.73
N ARG A 186 4.68 0.38 32.98
CA ARG A 186 4.62 1.86 33.00
C ARG A 186 4.32 2.47 31.65
N GLU A 187 4.91 1.93 30.59
CA GLU A 187 4.63 2.35 29.22
C GLU A 187 3.20 1.98 28.81
N GLY A 188 2.74 0.76 29.15
CA GLY A 188 1.36 0.35 28.91
C GLY A 188 0.33 1.26 29.58
N GLU A 189 0.59 1.65 30.82
CA GLU A 189 -0.27 2.61 31.54
C GLU A 189 -0.22 4.00 30.94
N ALA A 190 0.98 4.45 30.51
CA ALA A 190 1.17 5.82 30.01
C ALA A 190 0.62 5.99 28.58
N TYR A 191 0.75 4.98 27.71
CA TYR A 191 0.36 5.10 26.31
C TYR A 191 -1.02 4.51 25.99
N PHE A 192 -1.47 3.52 26.78
CA PHE A 192 -2.70 2.77 26.47
C PHE A 192 -3.71 2.76 27.62
N ASP A 193 -3.47 3.54 28.70
CA ASP A 193 -4.28 3.55 29.92
C ASP A 193 -4.51 2.14 30.48
N ASN A 194 -3.54 1.22 30.24
CA ASN A 194 -3.63 -0.19 30.62
C ASN A 194 -2.25 -0.77 30.95
N SER A 195 -2.03 -1.16 32.20
CA SER A 195 -0.77 -1.77 32.66
C SER A 195 -0.69 -3.29 32.46
N SER A 196 -1.68 -3.90 31.80
CA SER A 196 -1.67 -5.33 31.50
C SER A 196 -0.58 -5.66 30.48
N VAL A 197 0.22 -6.70 30.75
CA VAL A 197 1.27 -7.15 29.85
C VAL A 197 1.20 -8.66 29.64
N TYR A 198 1.58 -9.09 28.46
CA TYR A 198 1.70 -10.49 28.02
C TYR A 198 3.15 -10.82 27.78
N VAL A 199 3.48 -12.10 27.80
CA VAL A 199 4.84 -12.59 27.50
C VAL A 199 4.79 -13.62 26.38
N GLU A 200 5.68 -13.49 25.41
CA GLU A 200 5.84 -14.48 24.34
C GLU A 200 7.32 -14.70 23.98
N LYS A 201 7.60 -15.81 23.31
CA LYS A 201 8.92 -16.05 22.72
C LYS A 201 9.27 -14.90 21.79
N TYR A 202 10.47 -14.35 21.92
CA TYR A 202 10.98 -13.36 20.98
C TYR A 202 11.78 -14.04 19.88
N LEU A 203 11.47 -13.72 18.64
CA LEU A 203 12.20 -14.19 17.47
C LEU A 203 13.26 -13.15 17.11
N GLU A 204 14.54 -13.59 17.08
CA GLU A 204 15.68 -12.69 16.89
C GLU A 204 15.93 -12.36 15.41
N ALA A 205 15.77 -13.37 14.56
CA ALA A 205 16.07 -13.27 13.13
C ALA A 205 15.00 -13.99 12.27
N PRO A 206 13.70 -13.63 12.42
CA PRO A 206 12.66 -14.34 11.69
C PRO A 206 12.63 -13.93 10.21
N HIS A 207 12.24 -14.91 9.37
CA HIS A 207 11.77 -14.67 8.03
C HIS A 207 10.26 -14.52 8.01
N HIS A 208 9.74 -13.67 7.15
CA HIS A 208 8.33 -13.48 6.93
C HIS A 208 7.89 -14.31 5.72
N ILE A 209 7.24 -15.41 6.00
CA ILE A 209 6.75 -16.36 5.00
C ILE A 209 5.24 -16.33 4.98
N GLU A 210 4.68 -16.19 3.80
CA GLU A 210 3.23 -16.12 3.63
C GLU A 210 2.73 -17.14 2.62
N VAL A 211 1.58 -17.77 2.91
CA VAL A 211 1.00 -18.82 2.08
C VAL A 211 -0.23 -18.30 1.37
N GLN A 212 -0.21 -18.33 0.03
CA GLN A 212 -1.37 -17.99 -0.78
C GLN A 212 -2.43 -19.08 -0.68
N ILE A 213 -3.62 -18.71 -0.26
CA ILE A 213 -4.81 -19.57 -0.22
C ILE A 213 -5.76 -19.22 -1.36
N LEU A 214 -6.43 -20.25 -1.85
CA LEU A 214 -7.59 -20.14 -2.71
C LEU A 214 -8.62 -21.20 -2.30
N ALA A 215 -9.85 -20.78 -2.01
CA ALA A 215 -10.92 -21.66 -1.54
C ALA A 215 -12.22 -21.37 -2.27
N ASP A 216 -13.04 -22.39 -2.51
CA ASP A 216 -14.36 -22.26 -3.13
C ASP A 216 -15.51 -22.51 -2.15
N GLU A 217 -16.75 -22.24 -2.58
CA GLU A 217 -17.96 -22.48 -1.80
C GLU A 217 -18.34 -23.96 -1.69
N HIS A 218 -17.58 -24.86 -2.36
CA HIS A 218 -17.84 -26.31 -2.39
C HIS A 218 -16.98 -27.07 -1.35
N GLY A 219 -16.16 -26.36 -0.58
CA GLY A 219 -15.30 -26.91 0.46
C GLY A 219 -13.91 -27.33 -0.06
N ASN A 220 -13.52 -26.91 -1.26
CA ASN A 220 -12.16 -27.11 -1.73
C ASN A 220 -11.28 -25.97 -1.27
N VAL A 221 -10.24 -26.27 -0.49
CA VAL A 221 -9.19 -25.34 -0.08
C VAL A 221 -7.86 -25.79 -0.68
N ARG A 222 -7.12 -24.87 -1.28
CA ARG A 222 -5.79 -25.10 -1.86
C ARG A 222 -4.82 -24.05 -1.33
N HIS A 223 -3.57 -24.45 -1.09
CA HIS A 223 -2.47 -23.50 -1.01
C HIS A 223 -1.73 -23.47 -2.35
N LEU A 224 -1.38 -22.27 -2.80
CA LEU A 224 -0.68 -22.05 -4.08
C LEU A 224 0.83 -21.83 -3.88
N GLY A 225 1.37 -22.33 -2.76
CA GLY A 225 2.74 -22.10 -2.36
C GLY A 225 2.91 -20.86 -1.49
N GLU A 226 4.16 -20.64 -1.13
CA GLU A 226 4.57 -19.54 -0.27
C GLU A 226 5.33 -18.45 -1.03
N ARG A 227 5.37 -17.28 -0.41
CA ARG A 227 6.23 -16.15 -0.73
C ARG A 227 7.13 -15.84 0.44
N ASP A 228 8.33 -15.35 0.15
CA ASP A 228 9.24 -14.75 1.13
C ASP A 228 9.14 -13.23 1.04
N CYS A 229 8.71 -12.62 2.13
CA CYS A 229 8.49 -11.18 2.25
C CYS A 229 9.36 -10.58 3.35
N SER A 230 10.52 -11.19 3.60
CA SER A 230 11.42 -10.80 4.71
C SER A 230 12.10 -9.45 4.46
N LEU A 231 12.28 -9.03 3.19
CA LEU A 231 12.85 -7.71 2.92
C LEU A 231 11.77 -6.65 3.06
N GLN A 232 11.72 -6.04 4.24
CA GLN A 232 10.72 -5.06 4.63
C GLN A 232 11.34 -3.93 5.47
N ARG A 233 10.76 -2.74 5.40
CA ARG A 233 11.11 -1.59 6.21
C ARG A 233 9.93 -1.25 7.11
N ARG A 234 10.13 -1.18 8.43
CA ARG A 234 9.05 -0.87 9.38
C ARG A 234 7.76 -1.64 9.06
N HIS A 235 7.90 -2.94 8.77
CA HIS A 235 6.82 -3.86 8.34
C HIS A 235 6.21 -3.61 6.95
N GLN A 236 6.74 -2.68 6.17
CA GLN A 236 6.36 -2.50 4.77
C GLN A 236 7.24 -3.37 3.88
N LYS A 237 6.63 -4.29 3.16
CA LYS A 237 7.31 -5.18 2.19
C LYS A 237 7.86 -4.34 1.04
N VAL A 238 9.06 -4.66 0.56
CA VAL A 238 9.77 -3.89 -0.48
C VAL A 238 10.13 -4.75 -1.68
N ILE A 239 10.65 -5.96 -1.43
CA ILE A 239 10.92 -6.98 -2.44
C ILE A 239 10.36 -8.30 -1.92
N GLU A 240 9.59 -8.97 -2.76
CA GLU A 240 8.99 -10.25 -2.45
C GLU A 240 9.44 -11.30 -3.47
N GLU A 241 9.66 -12.54 -3.03
CA GLU A 241 10.07 -13.62 -3.91
C GLU A 241 9.29 -14.92 -3.68
N ALA A 242 9.16 -15.72 -4.72
CA ALA A 242 8.55 -17.04 -4.68
C ALA A 242 9.28 -18.02 -5.63
N PRO A 243 9.46 -19.28 -5.18
CA PRO A 243 9.29 -19.78 -3.83
C PRO A 243 10.39 -19.29 -2.89
N SER A 244 10.17 -19.35 -1.58
CA SER A 244 11.19 -18.99 -0.59
C SER A 244 12.41 -19.90 -0.71
N SER A 245 13.59 -19.29 -0.71
CA SER A 245 14.87 -20.00 -0.81
C SER A 245 15.32 -20.63 0.51
N ILE A 246 14.77 -20.18 1.65
CA ILE A 246 15.14 -20.70 2.97
C ILE A 246 14.34 -21.96 3.37
N LEU A 247 13.22 -22.23 2.72
CA LEU A 247 12.37 -23.36 3.08
C LEU A 247 12.85 -24.67 2.42
N THR A 248 12.92 -25.72 3.23
CA THR A 248 13.02 -27.09 2.71
C THR A 248 11.66 -27.53 2.12
N GLY A 249 11.66 -28.51 1.21
CA GLY A 249 10.40 -29.05 0.67
C GLY A 249 9.47 -29.60 1.76
N GLU A 250 10.01 -30.18 2.85
CA GLU A 250 9.23 -30.72 3.97
C GLU A 250 8.58 -29.59 4.77
N LEU A 251 9.32 -28.53 5.10
CA LEU A 251 8.80 -27.38 5.85
C LEU A 251 7.77 -26.60 5.02
N ARG A 252 8.00 -26.46 3.71
CA ARG A 252 7.03 -25.85 2.78
C ARG A 252 5.68 -26.55 2.81
N GLU A 253 5.68 -27.87 2.71
CA GLU A 253 4.47 -28.69 2.77
C GLU A 253 3.77 -28.55 4.13
N GLU A 254 4.54 -28.55 5.23
CA GLU A 254 4.00 -28.44 6.59
C GLU A 254 3.32 -27.09 6.82
N ILE A 255 3.95 -25.99 6.38
CA ILE A 255 3.39 -24.62 6.46
C ILE A 255 2.14 -24.50 5.58
N GLY A 256 2.20 -25.01 4.34
CA GLY A 256 1.07 -24.99 3.41
C GLY A 256 -0.16 -25.73 3.95
N GLU A 257 0.04 -26.93 4.48
CA GLU A 257 -1.03 -27.70 5.10
C GLU A 257 -1.54 -27.08 6.42
N ALA A 258 -0.67 -26.40 7.19
CA ALA A 258 -1.11 -25.65 8.37
C ALA A 258 -2.00 -24.46 7.97
N ALA A 259 -1.61 -23.70 6.95
CA ALA A 259 -2.41 -22.60 6.42
C ALA A 259 -3.80 -23.08 5.96
N LYS A 260 -3.87 -24.17 5.19
CA LYS A 260 -5.15 -24.76 4.76
C LYS A 260 -6.03 -25.15 5.93
N ARG A 261 -5.48 -25.84 6.94
CA ARG A 261 -6.27 -26.25 8.13
C ARG A 261 -6.84 -25.04 8.87
N GLY A 262 -6.04 -23.97 9.02
CA GLY A 262 -6.49 -22.76 9.69
C GLY A 262 -7.65 -22.07 8.99
N VAL A 263 -7.55 -21.86 7.69
CA VAL A 263 -8.61 -21.16 6.93
C VAL A 263 -9.84 -22.05 6.71
N ASP A 264 -9.69 -23.38 6.58
CA ASP A 264 -10.80 -24.33 6.51
C ASP A 264 -11.64 -24.31 7.81
N ALA A 265 -10.96 -24.20 8.98
CA ALA A 265 -11.63 -24.08 10.27
C ALA A 265 -12.47 -22.79 10.39
N ALA A 266 -12.10 -21.72 9.68
CA ALA A 266 -12.84 -20.46 9.60
C ALA A 266 -13.97 -20.48 8.54
N GLY A 267 -14.09 -21.54 7.74
CA GLY A 267 -15.01 -21.58 6.60
C GLY A 267 -14.67 -20.57 5.50
N TYR A 268 -13.38 -20.28 5.33
CA TYR A 268 -12.88 -19.27 4.40
C TYR A 268 -13.17 -19.62 2.95
N THR A 269 -13.53 -18.61 2.15
CA THR A 269 -13.72 -18.71 0.71
C THR A 269 -12.94 -17.62 -0.03
N ASN A 270 -12.74 -17.78 -1.34
CA ASN A 270 -12.00 -16.88 -2.21
C ASN A 270 -10.48 -16.88 -1.94
N ALA A 271 -9.78 -15.83 -2.39
CA ALA A 271 -8.33 -15.70 -2.21
C ALA A 271 -8.00 -15.01 -0.88
N GLY A 272 -6.98 -15.50 -0.20
CA GLY A 272 -6.44 -14.92 1.02
C GLY A 272 -5.03 -15.38 1.26
N THR A 273 -4.39 -14.86 2.28
CA THR A 273 -3.00 -15.19 2.62
C THR A 273 -2.87 -15.43 4.12
N VAL A 274 -2.18 -16.50 4.49
CA VAL A 274 -1.82 -16.80 5.89
C VAL A 274 -0.35 -16.49 6.06
N GLU A 275 -0.03 -15.59 6.98
CA GLU A 275 1.32 -15.12 7.24
C GLU A 275 1.94 -15.82 8.43
N PHE A 276 3.23 -16.16 8.32
CA PHE A 276 4.02 -16.87 9.33
C PHE A 276 5.37 -16.21 9.53
N LEU A 277 5.88 -16.29 10.77
CA LEU A 277 7.28 -16.07 11.08
C LEU A 277 8.00 -17.40 11.12
N VAL A 278 9.14 -17.50 10.44
CA VAL A 278 9.96 -18.72 10.37
C VAL A 278 11.35 -18.43 10.91
N GLU A 279 11.78 -19.22 11.89
CA GLU A 279 13.12 -19.14 12.48
C GLU A 279 13.58 -20.54 12.90
N ASP A 280 14.85 -20.90 12.62
CA ASP A 280 15.47 -22.17 13.02
C ASP A 280 14.71 -23.44 12.60
N GLY A 281 13.93 -23.36 11.50
CA GLY A 281 13.12 -24.47 11.00
C GLY A 281 11.79 -24.66 11.73
N GLU A 282 11.43 -23.76 12.63
CA GLU A 282 10.11 -23.65 13.25
C GLU A 282 9.32 -22.51 12.60
N PHE A 283 7.99 -22.63 12.56
CA PHE A 283 7.11 -21.58 12.01
C PHE A 283 5.97 -21.28 12.97
N TYR A 284 5.55 -20.03 12.96
CA TYR A 284 4.52 -19.51 13.84
C TYR A 284 3.57 -18.60 13.10
N PHE A 285 2.29 -18.83 13.27
CA PHE A 285 1.22 -17.99 12.72
C PHE A 285 1.35 -16.53 13.20
N MET A 286 1.19 -15.60 12.28
CA MET A 286 1.19 -14.17 12.53
C MET A 286 -0.21 -13.57 12.33
N GLU A 287 -0.75 -13.64 11.10
CA GLU A 287 -2.07 -13.11 10.76
C GLU A 287 -2.64 -13.72 9.47
N VAL A 288 -3.90 -13.43 9.19
CA VAL A 288 -4.55 -13.72 7.91
C VAL A 288 -4.94 -12.42 7.23
N ASN A 289 -4.50 -12.24 5.99
CA ASN A 289 -5.03 -11.18 5.14
C ASN A 289 -6.21 -11.74 4.34
N THR A 290 -7.40 -11.22 4.64
CA THR A 290 -8.67 -11.72 4.08
C THR A 290 -8.98 -11.14 2.70
N ARG A 291 -7.98 -10.96 1.87
CA ARG A 291 -8.00 -10.35 0.54
C ARG A 291 -6.85 -10.86 -0.32
N ILE A 292 -6.84 -10.44 -1.59
CA ILE A 292 -5.63 -10.55 -2.40
C ILE A 292 -4.57 -9.57 -1.91
N GLN A 293 -3.29 -9.94 -2.00
CA GLN A 293 -2.17 -9.09 -1.63
C GLN A 293 -1.51 -8.44 -2.84
N VAL A 294 -0.67 -7.41 -2.63
CA VAL A 294 0.11 -6.73 -3.67
C VAL A 294 0.94 -7.76 -4.42
N GLU A 295 1.64 -8.60 -3.69
CA GLU A 295 2.64 -9.59 -4.11
C GLU A 295 2.08 -10.92 -4.64
N HIS A 296 0.76 -11.00 -4.90
CA HIS A 296 0.14 -12.19 -5.51
C HIS A 296 0.77 -12.59 -6.85
N THR A 297 1.36 -11.64 -7.52
CA THR A 297 1.93 -11.75 -8.86
C THR A 297 3.07 -12.77 -8.94
N VAL A 298 3.95 -12.86 -7.91
CA VAL A 298 5.04 -13.84 -7.92
C VAL A 298 4.52 -15.28 -7.81
N THR A 299 3.42 -15.48 -7.09
CA THR A 299 2.73 -16.78 -7.04
C THR A 299 2.11 -17.12 -8.40
N GLU A 300 1.51 -16.15 -9.08
CA GLU A 300 0.98 -16.35 -10.44
C GLU A 300 2.07 -16.74 -11.43
N GLU A 301 3.25 -16.10 -11.36
CA GLU A 301 4.37 -16.39 -12.26
C GLU A 301 4.92 -17.79 -12.09
N ILE A 302 5.04 -18.31 -10.86
CA ILE A 302 5.60 -19.64 -10.62
C ILE A 302 4.58 -20.78 -10.76
N THR A 303 3.27 -20.49 -10.63
CA THR A 303 2.22 -21.53 -10.72
C THR A 303 1.48 -21.52 -12.05
N GLY A 304 1.53 -20.41 -12.79
CA GLY A 304 0.73 -20.20 -13.99
C GLY A 304 -0.77 -20.05 -13.72
N LEU A 305 -1.18 -19.90 -12.46
CA LEU A 305 -2.57 -19.71 -12.05
C LEU A 305 -2.90 -18.21 -11.94
N ASP A 306 -3.92 -17.74 -12.66
CA ASP A 306 -4.43 -16.38 -12.55
C ASP A 306 -5.37 -16.28 -11.34
N ILE A 307 -4.82 -15.78 -10.21
CA ILE A 307 -5.53 -15.73 -8.92
C ILE A 307 -6.74 -14.80 -9.02
N VAL A 308 -6.61 -13.66 -9.69
CA VAL A 308 -7.71 -12.69 -9.84
C VAL A 308 -8.86 -13.25 -10.67
N LYS A 309 -8.57 -14.01 -11.74
CA LYS A 309 -9.63 -14.74 -12.47
C LYS A 309 -10.31 -15.77 -11.60
N TRP A 310 -9.56 -16.47 -10.75
CA TRP A 310 -10.14 -17.42 -9.83
C TRP A 310 -11.00 -16.75 -8.76
N GLN A 311 -10.63 -15.58 -8.26
CA GLN A 311 -11.51 -14.80 -7.38
C GLN A 311 -12.87 -14.55 -8.03
N LEU A 312 -12.88 -14.13 -9.30
CA LEU A 312 -14.10 -13.89 -10.07
C LEU A 312 -14.91 -15.18 -10.31
N ARG A 313 -14.24 -16.29 -10.65
CA ARG A 313 -14.88 -17.58 -10.92
C ARG A 313 -15.49 -18.20 -9.67
N VAL A 314 -14.77 -18.20 -8.56
CA VAL A 314 -15.24 -18.68 -7.26
C VAL A 314 -16.44 -17.88 -6.79
N ALA A 315 -16.35 -16.55 -6.81
CA ALA A 315 -17.48 -15.69 -6.44
C ALA A 315 -18.70 -15.83 -7.36
N ALA A 316 -18.51 -16.34 -8.58
CA ALA A 316 -19.61 -16.73 -9.48
C ALA A 316 -20.14 -18.15 -9.23
N GLY A 317 -19.67 -18.85 -8.17
CA GLY A 317 -20.10 -20.19 -7.76
C GLY A 317 -19.40 -21.33 -8.51
N GLU A 318 -18.27 -21.08 -9.18
CA GLU A 318 -17.49 -22.15 -9.83
C GLU A 318 -16.66 -22.93 -8.80
N GLU A 319 -16.58 -24.24 -9.00
CA GLU A 319 -15.71 -25.14 -8.22
C GLU A 319 -14.27 -25.06 -8.75
N LEU A 320 -13.27 -25.18 -7.87
CA LEU A 320 -11.86 -25.30 -8.27
C LEU A 320 -11.66 -26.58 -9.10
N ASP A 321 -11.24 -26.42 -10.34
CA ASP A 321 -11.10 -27.51 -11.30
C ASP A 321 -9.72 -28.22 -11.26
N PHE A 322 -8.92 -27.97 -10.21
CA PHE A 322 -7.61 -28.57 -9.94
C PHE A 322 -7.49 -29.05 -8.49
N SER A 323 -6.67 -30.08 -8.29
CA SER A 323 -6.33 -30.60 -6.96
C SER A 323 -5.06 -29.95 -6.42
N GLN A 324 -4.69 -30.21 -5.16
CA GLN A 324 -3.41 -29.77 -4.59
C GLN A 324 -2.22 -30.34 -5.36
N ASP A 325 -2.31 -31.60 -5.81
CA ASP A 325 -1.25 -32.30 -6.55
C ASP A 325 -1.02 -31.74 -7.98
N ASP A 326 -1.96 -30.94 -8.50
CA ASP A 326 -1.84 -30.32 -9.82
C ASP A 326 -1.09 -28.97 -9.78
N ILE A 327 -0.77 -28.48 -8.56
CA ILE A 327 -0.04 -27.22 -8.38
C ILE A 327 1.46 -27.51 -8.38
N GLU A 328 2.10 -27.12 -9.47
CA GLU A 328 3.55 -27.26 -9.66
C GLU A 328 4.19 -25.88 -9.68
N PHE A 329 5.40 -25.76 -9.11
CA PHE A 329 6.19 -24.53 -9.18
C PHE A 329 7.20 -24.63 -10.31
N ASP A 330 7.16 -23.68 -11.25
CA ASP A 330 8.09 -23.57 -12.37
C ASP A 330 8.97 -22.32 -12.24
N GLY A 331 10.23 -22.54 -11.90
CA GLY A 331 11.22 -21.47 -11.78
C GLY A 331 11.15 -20.69 -10.46
N HIS A 332 11.46 -19.41 -10.57
CA HIS A 332 11.52 -18.44 -9.47
C HIS A 332 11.04 -17.08 -9.95
N ALA A 333 10.35 -16.34 -9.11
CA ALA A 333 9.88 -14.98 -9.41
C ALA A 333 10.19 -14.02 -8.26
N MET A 334 10.45 -12.76 -8.62
CA MET A 334 10.62 -11.64 -7.70
C MET A 334 9.73 -10.49 -8.12
N GLU A 335 9.08 -9.83 -7.17
CA GLU A 335 8.36 -8.58 -7.34
C GLU A 335 9.15 -7.45 -6.70
N PHE A 336 9.20 -6.31 -7.39
CA PHE A 336 9.79 -5.06 -6.92
C PHE A 336 8.70 -4.00 -6.97
N ARG A 337 8.38 -3.42 -5.82
CA ARG A 337 7.44 -2.30 -5.74
C ARG A 337 8.15 -1.04 -6.20
N ILE A 338 7.76 -0.49 -7.33
CA ILE A 338 8.32 0.76 -7.85
C ILE A 338 7.51 1.91 -7.27
N ASN A 339 8.00 2.45 -6.17
CA ASN A 339 7.36 3.54 -5.44
C ASN A 339 8.01 4.89 -5.78
N ALA A 340 7.21 5.94 -5.76
CA ALA A 340 7.64 7.32 -5.77
C ALA A 340 8.14 7.70 -4.36
N GLU A 341 9.38 7.34 -4.03
CA GLU A 341 9.98 7.51 -2.71
C GLU A 341 11.47 7.81 -2.84
N ASN A 342 12.00 8.65 -1.94
CA ASN A 342 13.43 8.91 -1.84
C ASN A 342 14.06 8.02 -0.77
N ALA A 343 14.75 6.96 -1.19
CA ALA A 343 15.37 6.02 -0.27
C ALA A 343 16.47 6.65 0.62
N ALA A 344 17.17 7.70 0.14
CA ALA A 344 18.18 8.41 0.92
C ALA A 344 17.58 9.34 1.98
N ALA A 345 16.31 9.72 1.84
CA ALA A 345 15.56 10.52 2.80
C ALA A 345 14.56 9.65 3.59
N ASP A 346 15.00 8.51 4.11
CA ASP A 346 14.20 7.56 4.88
C ASP A 346 12.92 7.09 4.17
N PHE A 347 12.96 7.02 2.82
CA PHE A 347 11.87 6.63 1.94
C PHE A 347 10.66 7.58 1.98
N GLU A 348 10.91 8.86 2.22
CA GLU A 348 9.86 9.87 2.12
C GLU A 348 9.16 9.81 0.76
N PRO A 349 7.81 9.90 0.72
CA PRO A 349 7.06 9.97 -0.52
C PRO A 349 7.50 11.13 -1.40
N ALA A 350 7.67 10.87 -2.69
CA ALA A 350 7.98 11.87 -3.70
C ALA A 350 6.75 12.12 -4.58
N THR A 351 6.52 13.36 -4.94
CA THR A 351 5.44 13.77 -5.85
C THR A 351 6.01 14.44 -7.09
N GLY A 352 5.32 14.36 -8.22
CA GLY A 352 5.78 14.98 -9.46
C GLY A 352 5.05 14.47 -10.68
N THR A 353 5.52 14.85 -11.85
CA THR A 353 5.02 14.37 -13.14
C THR A 353 6.00 13.35 -13.70
N LEU A 354 5.49 12.26 -14.26
CA LEU A 354 6.30 11.28 -14.99
C LEU A 354 6.73 11.85 -16.35
N ASP A 355 7.83 12.61 -16.36
CA ASP A 355 8.38 13.21 -17.58
C ASP A 355 8.86 12.14 -18.55
N THR A 356 9.48 11.09 -18.01
CA THR A 356 9.77 9.83 -18.71
C THR A 356 9.15 8.68 -17.94
N TYR A 357 8.52 7.74 -18.67
CA TYR A 357 8.06 6.46 -18.16
C TYR A 357 8.28 5.39 -19.23
N ASP A 358 9.41 4.69 -19.16
CA ASP A 358 9.81 3.63 -20.10
C ASP A 358 10.08 2.33 -19.31
N PRO A 359 9.03 1.51 -19.08
CA PRO A 359 9.16 0.31 -18.28
C PRO A 359 9.98 -0.77 -18.98
N ALA A 360 10.74 -1.53 -18.20
CA ALA A 360 11.54 -2.64 -18.68
C ALA A 360 10.69 -3.71 -19.39
N GLY A 361 11.33 -4.46 -20.28
CA GLY A 361 10.64 -5.51 -21.04
C GLY A 361 11.49 -6.76 -21.26
N GLY A 362 10.97 -7.64 -22.10
CA GLY A 362 11.65 -8.87 -22.50
C GLY A 362 11.11 -10.13 -21.83
N LEU A 363 11.76 -11.27 -22.07
CA LEU A 363 11.32 -12.55 -21.55
C LEU A 363 11.36 -12.59 -20.02
N GLY A 364 10.25 -13.00 -19.38
CA GLY A 364 10.14 -13.12 -17.93
C GLY A 364 10.15 -11.77 -17.21
N VAL A 365 9.68 -10.72 -17.88
CA VAL A 365 9.43 -9.39 -17.27
C VAL A 365 7.97 -9.04 -17.47
N ARG A 366 7.27 -8.79 -16.38
CA ARG A 366 5.88 -8.34 -16.30
C ARG A 366 5.83 -7.02 -15.57
N ILE A 367 5.01 -6.10 -16.08
CA ILE A 367 4.73 -4.83 -15.42
C ILE A 367 3.23 -4.75 -15.13
N ASP A 368 2.89 -4.56 -13.86
CA ASP A 368 1.54 -4.21 -13.45
C ASP A 368 1.52 -2.73 -13.06
N ASP A 369 0.81 -1.92 -13.85
CA ASP A 369 0.76 -0.47 -13.72
C ASP A 369 -0.61 0.11 -14.09
N ALA A 370 -0.79 1.40 -13.77
CA ALA A 370 -1.94 2.19 -14.21
C ALA A 370 -1.53 3.58 -14.70
N VAL A 371 -0.25 3.85 -14.83
CA VAL A 371 0.31 5.16 -15.18
C VAL A 371 0.87 5.19 -16.60
N ARG A 372 1.15 6.37 -17.09
CA ARG A 372 1.81 6.64 -18.37
C ARG A 372 2.68 7.89 -18.23
N GLN A 373 3.59 8.06 -19.16
CA GLN A 373 4.31 9.32 -19.32
C GLN A 373 3.34 10.51 -19.37
N GLY A 374 3.62 11.54 -18.60
CA GLY A 374 2.79 12.73 -18.44
C GLY A 374 1.73 12.63 -17.34
N ASP A 375 1.53 11.47 -16.70
CA ASP A 375 0.66 11.36 -15.52
C ASP A 375 1.36 11.96 -14.29
N ALA A 376 0.59 12.63 -13.43
CA ALA A 376 1.08 13.16 -12.16
C ALA A 376 0.93 12.10 -11.06
N ILE A 377 1.93 12.01 -10.19
CA ILE A 377 1.91 11.22 -8.96
C ILE A 377 1.74 12.23 -7.80
N GLY A 378 0.60 12.15 -7.14
CA GLY A 378 0.26 13.00 -5.99
C GLY A 378 0.49 12.29 -4.67
N GLY A 379 0.35 13.03 -3.57
CA GLY A 379 0.45 12.53 -2.20
C GLY A 379 -0.88 12.10 -1.57
N ASP A 380 -2.01 12.12 -2.32
CA ASP A 380 -3.33 11.79 -1.77
C ASP A 380 -3.52 10.30 -1.42
N TYR A 381 -2.68 9.41 -1.98
CA TYR A 381 -2.79 7.95 -1.82
C TYR A 381 -1.41 7.32 -1.70
N ASP A 382 -1.32 5.99 -1.91
CA ASP A 382 -0.05 5.29 -1.89
C ASP A 382 0.94 5.79 -2.96
N SER A 383 2.24 5.63 -2.67
CA SER A 383 3.35 6.05 -3.54
C SER A 383 3.62 5.12 -4.72
N MET A 384 2.88 4.01 -4.87
CA MET A 384 3.16 2.97 -5.85
C MET A 384 2.86 3.41 -7.28
N ILE A 385 3.90 3.47 -8.12
CA ILE A 385 3.81 3.76 -9.55
C ILE A 385 3.50 2.49 -10.34
N ALA A 386 4.23 1.41 -10.04
CA ALA A 386 4.14 0.13 -10.75
C ALA A 386 4.69 -1.01 -9.90
N LYS A 387 4.39 -2.25 -10.32
CA LYS A 387 5.11 -3.44 -9.87
C LYS A 387 5.93 -3.99 -11.04
N LEU A 388 7.22 -4.21 -10.80
CA LEU A 388 8.08 -4.95 -11.71
C LEU A 388 8.17 -6.39 -11.21
N ILE A 389 7.67 -7.33 -11.99
CA ILE A 389 7.74 -8.75 -11.67
C ILE A 389 8.69 -9.42 -12.66
N VAL A 390 9.66 -10.15 -12.11
CA VAL A 390 10.68 -10.83 -12.90
C VAL A 390 10.66 -12.31 -12.59
N SER A 391 10.58 -13.16 -13.63
CA SER A 391 10.58 -14.62 -13.50
C SER A 391 11.69 -15.26 -14.31
N ALA A 392 12.28 -16.35 -13.80
CA ALA A 392 13.35 -17.10 -14.45
C ALA A 392 13.33 -18.58 -14.02
N ALA A 393 14.22 -19.40 -14.59
CA ALA A 393 14.28 -20.84 -14.32
C ALA A 393 14.72 -21.16 -12.87
N ASP A 394 15.45 -20.27 -12.23
CA ASP A 394 15.94 -20.38 -10.86
C ASP A 394 16.24 -18.99 -10.29
N ARG A 395 16.55 -18.92 -8.99
CA ARG A 395 16.81 -17.65 -8.27
C ARG A 395 18.00 -16.89 -8.81
N GLU A 396 19.11 -17.55 -9.16
CA GLU A 396 20.32 -16.89 -9.69
C GLU A 396 20.01 -16.22 -11.06
N ALA A 397 19.30 -16.91 -11.93
CA ALA A 397 18.85 -16.35 -13.19
C ALA A 397 17.81 -15.24 -13.00
N CYS A 398 16.96 -15.31 -11.96
CA CYS A 398 15.99 -14.28 -11.61
C CYS A 398 16.70 -13.02 -11.13
N LEU A 399 17.66 -13.12 -10.21
CA LEU A 399 18.49 -11.99 -9.75
C LEU A 399 19.20 -11.30 -10.92
N THR A 400 19.87 -12.05 -11.79
CA THR A 400 20.56 -11.50 -12.98
C THR A 400 19.60 -10.78 -13.93
N ARG A 401 18.39 -11.33 -14.11
CA ARG A 401 17.36 -10.72 -14.96
C ARG A 401 16.79 -9.46 -14.33
N SER A 402 16.60 -9.47 -13.01
CA SER A 402 16.12 -8.31 -12.22
C SER A 402 17.10 -7.14 -12.28
N GLU A 403 18.40 -7.42 -12.19
CA GLU A 403 19.44 -6.39 -12.35
C GLU A 403 19.33 -5.69 -13.71
N ARG A 404 19.17 -6.46 -14.80
CA ARG A 404 18.94 -5.89 -16.12
C ARG A 404 17.64 -5.10 -16.20
N ALA A 405 16.54 -5.68 -15.69
CA ALA A 405 15.23 -5.06 -15.79
C ALA A 405 15.17 -3.72 -15.03
N LEU A 406 15.70 -3.67 -13.80
CA LEU A 406 15.78 -2.42 -13.02
C LEU A 406 16.71 -1.38 -13.65
N ALA A 407 17.75 -1.82 -14.37
CA ALA A 407 18.64 -0.91 -15.09
C ALA A 407 18.03 -0.34 -16.38
N GLU A 408 17.05 -1.04 -16.96
CA GLU A 408 16.31 -0.60 -18.15
C GLU A 408 15.03 0.18 -17.81
N PHE A 409 14.55 0.13 -16.57
CA PHE A 409 13.33 0.83 -16.17
C PHE A 409 13.66 2.31 -15.94
N ASP A 410 13.25 3.15 -16.88
CA ASP A 410 13.56 4.58 -16.87
C ASP A 410 12.35 5.40 -16.44
N ILE A 411 12.51 6.15 -15.34
CA ILE A 411 11.51 7.07 -14.78
C ILE A 411 12.22 8.39 -14.47
N GLU A 412 11.74 9.49 -15.04
CA GLU A 412 12.21 10.84 -14.78
C GLU A 412 11.05 11.74 -14.36
N GLY A 413 11.36 12.82 -13.63
CA GLY A 413 10.40 13.82 -13.16
C GLY A 413 10.06 13.71 -11.67
N LEU A 414 10.45 12.60 -11.02
CA LEU A 414 10.34 12.41 -9.57
C LEU A 414 11.34 11.35 -9.07
N GLN A 415 11.60 11.34 -7.77
CA GLN A 415 12.45 10.33 -7.13
C GLN A 415 11.70 8.99 -7.04
N THR A 416 12.43 7.90 -7.22
CA THR A 416 11.90 6.53 -7.09
C THR A 416 12.80 5.64 -6.25
N ILE A 417 12.25 4.54 -5.75
CA ILE A 417 12.98 3.52 -4.98
C ILE A 417 13.88 2.61 -5.86
N ILE A 418 13.89 2.75 -7.18
CA ILE A 418 14.69 1.92 -8.10
C ILE A 418 16.18 1.84 -7.70
N PRO A 419 16.86 2.92 -7.30
CA PRO A 419 18.26 2.86 -6.83
C PRO A 419 18.45 1.90 -5.65
N PHE A 420 17.52 1.89 -4.71
CA PHE A 420 17.54 0.97 -3.58
C PHE A 420 17.35 -0.50 -4.02
N HIS A 421 16.43 -0.78 -4.92
CA HIS A 421 16.26 -2.14 -5.47
C HIS A 421 17.53 -2.63 -6.15
N ARG A 422 18.22 -1.78 -6.90
CA ARG A 422 19.50 -2.10 -7.54
C ARG A 422 20.60 -2.36 -6.50
N LEU A 423 20.63 -1.62 -5.40
CA LEU A 423 21.53 -1.89 -4.27
C LEU A 423 21.27 -3.29 -3.70
N MET A 424 20.02 -3.64 -3.43
CA MET A 424 19.67 -4.94 -2.85
C MET A 424 20.10 -6.12 -3.72
N LEU A 425 20.01 -6.01 -5.04
CA LEU A 425 20.49 -7.07 -5.94
C LEU A 425 22.01 -7.30 -5.89
N THR A 426 22.78 -6.32 -5.42
CA THR A 426 24.24 -6.41 -5.22
C THR A 426 24.63 -6.70 -3.77
N ASP A 427 23.65 -6.73 -2.87
CA ASP A 427 23.86 -7.00 -1.46
C ASP A 427 24.10 -8.49 -1.19
N GLU A 428 25.13 -8.84 -0.40
CA GLU A 428 25.49 -10.22 -0.15
C GLU A 428 24.46 -10.94 0.72
N ALA A 429 23.86 -10.26 1.72
CA ALA A 429 22.86 -10.86 2.58
C ALA A 429 21.56 -11.17 1.82
N PHE A 430 21.13 -10.23 0.95
CA PHE A 430 19.98 -10.47 0.10
C PHE A 430 20.23 -11.57 -0.93
N SER A 431 21.36 -11.50 -1.63
CA SER A 431 21.72 -12.47 -2.68
C SER A 431 21.84 -13.89 -2.14
N ASN A 432 22.33 -14.06 -0.90
CA ASN A 432 22.47 -15.35 -0.23
C ASN A 432 21.22 -15.77 0.57
N SER A 433 20.15 -14.95 0.59
CA SER A 433 18.94 -15.19 1.42
C SER A 433 19.24 -15.27 2.94
N GLU A 434 20.18 -14.46 3.40
CA GLU A 434 20.58 -14.33 4.80
C GLU A 434 19.90 -13.16 5.51
N HIS A 435 19.18 -12.32 4.75
CA HIS A 435 18.40 -11.19 5.27
C HIS A 435 17.18 -11.67 6.05
N THR A 436 16.83 -10.93 7.08
CA THR A 436 15.66 -11.19 7.94
C THR A 436 14.69 -10.00 7.90
N THR A 437 13.57 -10.07 8.61
CA THR A 437 12.61 -8.95 8.71
C THR A 437 13.22 -7.69 9.32
N LYS A 438 14.39 -7.79 9.97
CA LYS A 438 15.07 -6.67 10.63
C LYS A 438 16.26 -6.11 9.83
N TYR A 439 16.58 -6.76 8.71
CA TYR A 439 17.81 -6.45 7.96
C TYR A 439 17.93 -4.97 7.56
N LEU A 440 16.86 -4.37 7.04
CA LEU A 440 16.89 -2.97 6.59
C LEU A 440 16.98 -1.99 7.76
N ASP A 441 16.34 -2.29 8.89
CA ASP A 441 16.26 -1.39 10.03
C ASP A 441 17.48 -1.50 10.96
N GLU A 442 18.13 -2.68 11.04
CA GLU A 442 19.18 -2.94 12.02
C GLU A 442 20.58 -3.16 11.41
N GLU A 443 20.68 -3.67 10.16
CA GLU A 443 21.95 -4.16 9.60
C GLU A 443 22.42 -3.40 8.35
N LEU A 444 21.51 -2.91 7.50
CA LEU A 444 21.88 -2.21 6.27
C LEU A 444 22.43 -0.82 6.60
N ASP A 445 23.66 -0.56 6.15
CA ASP A 445 24.30 0.75 6.33
C ASP A 445 23.64 1.82 5.43
N HIS A 446 23.13 2.88 6.05
CA HIS A 446 22.45 3.98 5.36
C HIS A 446 23.37 4.69 4.33
N ASP A 447 24.67 4.79 4.59
CA ASP A 447 25.63 5.37 3.64
C ASP A 447 25.59 4.65 2.28
N ARG A 448 25.30 3.33 2.27
CA ARG A 448 25.16 2.53 1.03
C ARG A 448 23.91 2.91 0.23
N ILE A 449 22.84 3.29 0.92
CA ILE A 449 21.60 3.76 0.27
C ILE A 449 21.86 5.12 -0.39
N GLU A 450 22.54 6.05 0.32
CA GLU A 450 22.92 7.35 -0.24
C GLU A 450 23.83 7.20 -1.47
N GLU A 451 24.82 6.29 -1.41
CA GLU A 451 25.68 5.98 -2.55
C GLU A 451 24.89 5.44 -3.75
N ALA A 452 23.93 4.55 -3.51
CA ALA A 452 23.08 3.99 -4.56
C ALA A 452 22.19 5.06 -5.22
N VAL A 453 21.58 5.93 -4.42
CA VAL A 453 20.78 7.07 -4.92
C VAL A 453 21.65 8.04 -5.70
N SER A 454 22.87 8.36 -5.21
CA SER A 454 23.82 9.20 -5.94
C SER A 454 24.29 8.58 -7.26
N GLN A 455 24.38 7.25 -7.33
CA GLN A 455 24.86 6.54 -8.52
C GLN A 455 23.77 6.31 -9.57
N TRP A 456 22.53 6.04 -9.15
CA TRP A 456 21.46 5.56 -10.01
C TRP A 456 20.16 6.37 -9.91
N GLY A 457 20.08 7.36 -9.00
CA GLY A 457 18.92 8.24 -8.86
C GLY A 457 18.84 9.30 -9.96
N VAL A 458 17.74 9.98 -10.01
CA VAL A 458 17.54 11.13 -10.90
C VAL A 458 18.35 12.31 -10.33
N ASP A 459 19.12 13.00 -11.16
CA ASP A 459 19.85 14.21 -10.75
C ASP A 459 18.84 15.32 -10.40
N ASP A 460 18.79 15.73 -9.13
CA ASP A 460 18.04 16.91 -8.64
C ASP A 460 18.54 18.25 -9.20
N SER A 461 19.42 18.24 -10.20
CA SER A 461 20.05 19.43 -10.77
C SER A 461 19.13 20.26 -11.70
N THR A 462 17.80 20.04 -11.63
CA THR A 462 16.79 20.98 -12.14
C THR A 462 16.22 21.88 -11.05
N ASP A 463 16.93 22.07 -9.94
CA ASP A 463 16.73 23.25 -9.13
C ASP A 463 17.10 24.45 -10.03
N GLY A 464 16.07 25.14 -10.48
CA GLY A 464 16.20 26.31 -11.33
C GLY A 464 17.19 27.24 -10.70
N ASP A 465 18.32 27.42 -11.37
CA ASP A 465 19.17 28.59 -11.20
C ASP A 465 18.25 29.84 -11.29
N ALA A 466 17.76 30.26 -10.13
CA ALA A 466 17.18 31.57 -9.95
C ALA A 466 18.35 32.57 -10.02
N GLY A 467 18.97 32.60 -11.20
CA GLY A 467 19.84 33.70 -11.58
C GLY A 467 19.03 34.98 -11.44
N GLU A 468 19.59 35.90 -10.64
CA GLU A 468 19.17 37.30 -10.62
C GLU A 468 19.03 37.82 -12.06
N GLU A 469 17.81 37.73 -12.64
CA GLU A 469 17.49 38.40 -13.89
C GLU A 469 17.30 39.88 -13.60
N SER A 470 18.28 40.63 -14.10
CA SER A 470 18.10 42.06 -14.40
C SER A 470 16.94 42.22 -15.41
N ASP A 471 16.00 43.07 -15.05
CA ASP A 471 14.97 43.64 -15.94
C ASP A 471 15.52 43.88 -17.36
N ASP A 472 14.97 43.18 -18.34
CA ASP A 472 14.46 43.73 -19.59
C ASP A 472 13.99 42.59 -20.52
N ASP A 473 12.78 42.82 -21.11
CA ASP A 473 12.12 42.05 -22.17
C ASP A 473 11.27 40.83 -21.78
N ALA A 474 10.03 41.07 -21.36
CA ALA A 474 8.93 40.12 -21.37
C ALA A 474 8.56 39.75 -22.83
N GLU A 475 8.95 38.56 -23.30
CA GLU A 475 8.32 37.92 -24.45
C GLU A 475 7.11 37.10 -23.99
N GLU A 476 5.91 37.56 -24.43
CA GLU A 476 4.65 36.83 -24.22
C GLU A 476 4.69 35.49 -24.96
N SER A 477 4.70 34.37 -24.24
CA SER A 477 4.39 33.04 -24.79
C SER A 477 2.89 32.98 -25.11
N THR A 478 2.53 32.77 -26.37
CA THR A 478 1.14 32.63 -26.79
C THR A 478 0.79 31.13 -26.83
N GLU A 479 0.16 30.64 -25.76
CA GLU A 479 -0.50 29.32 -25.73
C GLU A 479 -1.80 29.41 -26.57
N ARG A 480 -2.00 28.47 -27.49
CA ARG A 480 -3.26 28.38 -28.29
C ARG A 480 -3.82 26.97 -28.20
N GLU A 481 -5.05 26.89 -27.70
CA GLU A 481 -5.82 25.65 -27.69
C GLU A 481 -6.65 25.50 -28.99
N TYR A 482 -6.60 24.30 -29.56
CA TYR A 482 -7.38 23.93 -30.74
C TYR A 482 -8.22 22.70 -30.44
N THR A 483 -9.53 22.75 -30.77
CA THR A 483 -10.36 21.55 -30.77
C THR A 483 -10.29 20.90 -32.16
N VAL A 484 -9.74 19.69 -32.23
CA VAL A 484 -9.61 18.91 -33.47
C VAL A 484 -10.59 17.74 -33.43
N GLU A 485 -11.43 17.60 -34.47
CA GLU A 485 -12.36 16.49 -34.60
C GLU A 485 -11.80 15.48 -35.63
N VAL A 486 -11.53 14.24 -35.21
CA VAL A 486 -11.07 13.15 -36.06
C VAL A 486 -12.03 11.98 -35.93
N ASN A 487 -12.67 11.60 -37.02
CA ASN A 487 -13.61 10.46 -37.08
C ASN A 487 -14.76 10.55 -36.04
N GLY A 488 -15.25 11.76 -35.78
CA GLY A 488 -16.35 12.01 -34.84
C GLY A 488 -15.93 12.05 -33.35
N LYS A 489 -14.64 11.98 -33.05
CA LYS A 489 -14.07 12.20 -31.72
C LYS A 489 -13.40 13.57 -31.66
N ARG A 490 -13.66 14.32 -30.61
CA ARG A 490 -13.06 15.62 -30.35
C ARG A 490 -11.83 15.47 -29.47
N PHE A 491 -10.75 16.15 -29.85
CA PHE A 491 -9.50 16.25 -29.10
C PHE A 491 -9.20 17.73 -28.86
N GLU A 492 -8.85 18.10 -27.66
CA GLU A 492 -8.26 19.41 -27.35
C GLU A 492 -6.75 19.28 -27.50
N VAL A 493 -6.16 20.16 -28.30
CA VAL A 493 -4.73 20.14 -28.62
C VAL A 493 -4.16 21.51 -28.28
N GLY A 494 -3.30 21.57 -27.26
CA GLY A 494 -2.48 22.74 -26.94
C GLY A 494 -1.26 22.78 -27.87
N LEU A 495 -0.99 23.94 -28.47
CA LEU A 495 0.24 24.20 -29.22
C LEU A 495 1.02 25.30 -28.52
N GLU A 496 2.19 24.95 -28.01
CA GLU A 496 3.17 25.89 -27.48
C GLU A 496 4.25 26.11 -28.54
N ALA A 497 4.51 27.36 -28.89
CA ALA A 497 5.52 27.69 -29.89
C ALA A 497 6.83 28.09 -29.19
N HIS A 498 7.81 27.20 -29.19
CA HIS A 498 9.18 27.54 -28.85
C HIS A 498 9.93 27.95 -30.13
N ASP A 499 10.41 29.21 -30.20
CA ASP A 499 11.35 29.73 -31.21
C ASP A 499 10.98 29.56 -32.71
N ALA A 500 9.70 29.59 -33.09
CA ALA A 500 9.31 29.63 -34.49
C ALA A 500 8.81 31.04 -34.91
N PRO A 501 9.15 31.54 -36.09
CA PRO A 501 8.62 32.83 -36.55
C PRO A 501 7.10 32.77 -36.69
N ALA A 502 6.41 33.79 -36.19
CA ALA A 502 4.96 33.89 -36.19
C ALA A 502 4.39 33.66 -37.61
N ILE A 503 3.55 32.63 -37.76
CA ILE A 503 2.77 32.43 -38.99
C ILE A 503 1.53 33.29 -38.88
N ASP A 504 1.45 34.32 -39.69
CA ASP A 504 0.30 35.19 -39.79
C ASP A 504 -0.85 34.46 -40.50
N VAL A 505 -1.84 33.99 -39.72
CA VAL A 505 -2.98 33.20 -40.21
C VAL A 505 -4.16 34.08 -40.71
N ASP A 506 -4.03 35.40 -40.66
CA ASP A 506 -5.11 36.33 -41.11
C ASP A 506 -5.26 36.44 -42.63
N SER A 507 -4.47 35.69 -43.42
CA SER A 507 -4.50 35.75 -44.88
C SER A 507 -5.17 34.57 -45.59
N ILE A 508 -5.86 33.65 -44.87
CA ILE A 508 -6.62 32.57 -45.51
C ILE A 508 -8.09 32.96 -45.56
N ASP A 509 -8.46 33.57 -46.66
CA ASP A 509 -9.85 33.89 -47.07
C ASP A 509 -10.61 32.57 -47.36
N ALA A 510 -11.46 32.14 -46.44
CA ALA A 510 -12.41 31.04 -46.66
C ALA A 510 -13.81 31.64 -46.86
N GLY A 511 -14.12 31.82 -48.10
CA GLY A 511 -15.48 32.21 -48.51
C GLY A 511 -16.51 31.13 -48.24
N GLY A 512 -17.66 31.48 -47.71
CA GLY A 512 -18.92 30.75 -47.88
C GLY A 512 -19.75 30.45 -46.65
N GLY A 513 -20.56 31.36 -46.20
CA GLY A 513 -21.99 31.30 -45.95
C GLY A 513 -22.59 30.28 -44.99
N GLY A 514 -23.32 30.80 -43.99
CA GLY A 514 -24.37 30.03 -43.33
C GLY A 514 -24.67 30.44 -41.89
N ASN A 515 -25.54 31.40 -41.75
CA ASN A 515 -26.15 31.91 -40.52
C ASN A 515 -26.96 30.82 -39.82
N SER A 516 -26.74 30.56 -38.53
CA SER A 516 -27.82 30.12 -37.62
C SER A 516 -27.50 30.47 -36.17
N ASP A 517 -28.28 31.38 -35.64
CA ASP A 517 -28.38 31.73 -34.23
C ASP A 517 -28.66 30.52 -33.36
N MET A 518 -27.77 30.18 -32.40
CA MET A 518 -28.16 29.47 -31.22
C MET A 518 -27.68 30.20 -29.96
N LYS A 519 -28.65 30.50 -29.14
CA LYS A 519 -28.51 31.17 -27.85
C LYS A 519 -27.65 30.38 -26.90
N ARG A 520 -26.69 31.03 -26.27
CA ARG A 520 -25.95 30.58 -25.09
C ARG A 520 -26.91 30.32 -23.92
N PRO A 521 -26.76 29.20 -23.21
CA PRO A 521 -27.36 29.07 -21.89
C PRO A 521 -26.62 29.95 -20.88
N PRO A 522 -27.27 30.39 -19.80
CA PRO A 522 -26.65 31.29 -18.82
C PRO A 522 -25.58 30.52 -18.02
N GLN A 523 -24.46 31.21 -17.79
CA GLN A 523 -23.45 30.83 -16.81
C GLN A 523 -24.10 30.81 -15.43
N ALA A 524 -23.97 29.66 -14.75
CA ALA A 524 -24.12 29.58 -13.32
C ALA A 524 -22.87 30.21 -12.70
N GLU A 525 -23.07 31.17 -11.82
CA GLU A 525 -22.05 31.72 -10.96
C GLU A 525 -21.63 30.61 -10.00
N SER A 526 -20.36 30.21 -10.03
CA SER A 526 -19.74 29.39 -9.00
C SER A 526 -19.46 30.32 -7.82
N ASP A 527 -20.16 30.14 -6.73
CA ASP A 527 -19.73 30.63 -5.43
C ASP A 527 -18.52 29.77 -5.00
N ASP A 528 -17.33 30.31 -5.23
CA ASP A 528 -16.12 29.87 -4.57
C ASP A 528 -16.19 30.35 -3.12
N ASP A 529 -16.50 29.44 -2.20
CA ASP A 529 -16.29 29.64 -0.77
C ASP A 529 -15.03 28.86 -0.36
N GLU A 530 -13.87 29.41 -0.73
CA GLU A 530 -12.61 29.07 -0.11
C GLU A 530 -12.62 29.64 1.32
N SER A 531 -12.94 28.82 2.30
CA SER A 531 -12.59 29.10 3.70
C SER A 531 -11.17 28.62 3.99
N ALA A 532 -10.18 29.20 3.34
CA ALA A 532 -8.83 29.24 3.87
C ALA A 532 -8.86 30.19 5.08
N VAL A 533 -8.82 29.63 6.28
CA VAL A 533 -8.61 30.40 7.51
C VAL A 533 -7.15 30.88 7.49
N SER A 534 -6.95 32.11 7.00
CA SER A 534 -5.68 32.79 7.14
C SER A 534 -5.55 33.24 8.60
N VAL A 535 -4.80 32.49 9.40
CA VAL A 535 -4.39 32.94 10.73
C VAL A 535 -3.33 34.03 10.56
N GLU A 536 -3.66 35.28 10.89
CA GLU A 536 -2.71 36.40 10.87
C GLU A 536 -1.76 36.24 12.08
N GLY A 537 -0.50 35.80 11.84
CA GLY A 537 0.63 36.20 12.69
C GLY A 537 1.20 35.15 13.65
N GLY A 538 1.05 33.85 13.43
CA GLY A 538 1.76 32.82 14.22
C GLY A 538 2.53 31.84 13.32
N ASP A 539 3.60 31.21 13.83
CA ASP A 539 4.20 30.05 13.18
C ASP A 539 3.24 28.85 13.37
N THR A 540 3.02 28.03 12.34
CA THR A 540 2.09 26.89 12.39
C THR A 540 2.84 25.58 12.25
N VAL A 541 2.43 24.56 13.03
CA VAL A 541 2.83 23.16 12.80
C VAL A 541 1.73 22.52 11.97
N THR A 542 2.11 21.94 10.84
CA THR A 542 1.17 21.32 9.87
C THR A 542 1.42 19.83 9.77
N ALA A 543 0.40 19.07 9.36
CA ALA A 543 0.53 17.65 9.08
C ALA A 543 1.45 17.44 7.86
N GLU A 544 2.50 16.63 8.03
CA GLU A 544 3.43 16.26 6.95
C GLU A 544 2.86 15.18 6.03
N MET A 545 1.82 14.48 6.47
CA MET A 545 1.13 13.44 5.72
C MET A 545 -0.32 13.31 6.15
N GLN A 546 -1.14 12.68 5.31
CA GLN A 546 -2.54 12.37 5.64
C GLN A 546 -2.61 11.23 6.66
N GLY A 547 -3.46 11.38 7.67
CA GLY A 547 -3.66 10.34 8.69
C GLY A 547 -4.76 10.69 9.70
N THR A 548 -4.80 9.92 10.79
CA THR A 548 -5.70 10.16 11.92
C THR A 548 -4.88 10.57 13.14
N ILE A 549 -5.29 11.63 13.85
CA ILE A 549 -4.63 12.05 15.08
C ILE A 549 -4.90 11.01 16.17
N LEU A 550 -3.87 10.38 16.70
CA LEU A 550 -3.97 9.42 17.79
C LEU A 550 -3.89 10.09 19.16
N SER A 551 -3.03 11.09 19.30
CA SER A 551 -2.92 11.89 20.52
C SER A 551 -2.47 13.30 20.19
N VAL A 552 -2.83 14.26 21.07
CA VAL A 552 -2.30 15.62 21.08
C VAL A 552 -1.53 15.78 22.37
N ASP A 553 -0.21 15.95 22.28
CA ASP A 553 0.72 15.85 23.42
C ASP A 553 1.07 17.23 24.03
N VAL A 554 0.39 18.30 23.59
CA VAL A 554 0.58 19.67 24.07
C VAL A 554 -0.75 20.31 24.48
N ASP A 555 -0.71 21.24 25.42
CA ASP A 555 -1.84 22.05 25.85
C ASP A 555 -1.66 23.53 25.43
N GLU A 556 -2.78 24.26 25.22
CA GLU A 556 -2.73 25.70 24.97
C GLU A 556 -2.03 26.44 26.12
N GLY A 557 -0.96 27.15 25.81
CA GLY A 557 -0.13 27.90 26.77
C GLY A 557 1.18 27.20 27.13
N ASP A 558 1.45 26.00 26.62
CA ASP A 558 2.72 25.30 26.84
C ASP A 558 3.87 25.97 26.07
N GLU A 559 5.05 26.05 26.71
CA GLU A 559 6.32 26.42 26.07
C GLU A 559 6.99 25.15 25.53
N ILE A 560 7.12 25.03 24.21
CA ILE A 560 7.74 23.89 23.55
C ILE A 560 9.03 24.32 22.84
N ALA A 561 9.96 23.39 22.68
CA ALA A 561 11.25 23.59 22.01
C ALA A 561 11.24 22.89 20.63
N ALA A 562 12.12 23.31 19.72
CA ALA A 562 12.33 22.63 18.46
C ALA A 562 12.69 21.14 18.70
N GLY A 563 11.97 20.23 18.06
CA GLY A 563 12.08 18.79 18.23
C GLY A 563 11.12 18.17 19.26
N ASP A 564 10.29 18.99 19.94
CA ASP A 564 9.26 18.46 20.85
C ASP A 564 8.07 17.94 20.01
N VAL A 565 7.51 16.80 20.42
CA VAL A 565 6.32 16.19 19.80
C VAL A 565 5.09 17.01 20.16
N VAL A 566 4.28 17.39 19.19
CA VAL A 566 3.03 18.15 19.38
C VAL A 566 1.78 17.27 19.25
N CYS A 567 1.83 16.26 18.42
CA CYS A 567 0.79 15.24 18.31
C CYS A 567 1.35 13.98 17.64
N VAL A 568 0.61 12.88 17.75
CA VAL A 568 0.92 11.61 17.05
C VAL A 568 -0.12 11.37 15.97
N LEU A 569 0.34 11.14 14.75
CA LEU A 569 -0.48 10.91 13.56
C LEU A 569 -0.36 9.44 13.14
N GLU A 570 -1.48 8.71 13.01
CA GLU A 570 -1.50 7.39 12.36
C GLU A 570 -1.68 7.56 10.85
N ALA A 571 -0.66 7.20 10.08
CA ALA A 571 -0.73 7.11 8.64
C ALA A 571 -0.29 5.71 8.20
N MET A 572 -1.06 5.07 7.31
CA MET A 572 -0.75 3.72 6.78
C MET A 572 -0.52 2.63 7.85
N LYS A 573 -1.25 2.69 8.97
CA LYS A 573 -1.07 1.80 10.15
C LYS A 573 0.24 2.02 10.91
N MET A 574 0.90 3.15 10.72
CA MET A 574 2.09 3.57 11.45
C MET A 574 1.80 4.85 12.22
N GLU A 575 2.32 4.92 13.43
CA GLU A 575 2.27 6.11 14.27
C GLU A 575 3.48 6.98 13.96
N ASN A 576 3.23 8.23 13.58
CA ASN A 576 4.25 9.21 13.26
C ASN A 576 4.17 10.36 14.25
N ASP A 577 5.29 10.64 14.94
CA ASP A 577 5.39 11.78 15.83
C ASP A 577 5.51 13.04 14.98
N VAL A 578 4.56 13.97 15.10
CA VAL A 578 4.65 15.29 14.51
C VAL A 578 5.42 16.19 15.48
N VAL A 579 6.61 16.60 15.07
CA VAL A 579 7.50 17.42 15.88
C VAL A 579 7.50 18.87 15.39
N THR A 580 7.67 19.81 16.31
CA THR A 580 7.83 21.21 15.93
C THR A 580 9.25 21.52 15.47
N GLU A 581 9.41 22.17 14.31
CA GLU A 581 10.71 22.63 13.85
C GLU A 581 11.27 23.83 14.64
N ARG A 582 10.42 24.53 15.40
CA ARG A 582 10.77 25.75 16.13
C ARG A 582 10.14 25.74 17.52
N GLY A 583 10.84 26.32 18.47
CA GLY A 583 10.30 26.56 19.80
C GLY A 583 9.37 27.76 19.81
N GLY A 584 8.32 27.69 20.62
CA GLY A 584 7.33 28.76 20.80
C GLY A 584 6.34 28.43 21.92
N THR A 585 5.34 29.27 22.09
CA THR A 585 4.22 29.00 23.01
C THR A 585 3.02 28.56 22.20
N VAL A 586 2.40 27.45 22.54
CA VAL A 586 1.18 26.93 21.90
C VAL A 586 0.03 27.92 22.15
N THR A 587 -0.49 28.52 21.09
CA THR A 587 -1.58 29.51 21.19
C THR A 587 -2.94 28.93 20.85
N GLU A 588 -3.00 27.96 19.95
CA GLU A 588 -4.24 27.31 19.53
C GLU A 588 -3.94 25.90 19.03
N ILE A 589 -4.79 24.94 19.37
CA ILE A 589 -4.75 23.55 18.90
C ILE A 589 -5.95 23.36 17.99
N MET A 590 -5.69 23.00 16.72
CA MET A 590 -6.70 22.94 15.66
C MET A 590 -7.28 21.54 15.46
N VAL A 591 -6.74 20.53 16.16
CA VAL A 591 -7.10 19.12 16.01
C VAL A 591 -7.36 18.46 17.36
N SER A 592 -8.09 17.35 17.35
CA SER A 592 -8.40 16.51 18.51
C SER A 592 -8.07 15.05 18.19
N GLU A 593 -7.98 14.20 19.22
CA GLU A 593 -7.91 12.74 19.05
C GLU A 593 -9.05 12.25 18.15
N ASP A 594 -8.75 11.28 17.29
CA ASP A 594 -9.62 10.70 16.24
C ASP A 594 -9.94 11.65 15.07
N ASP A 595 -9.39 12.88 15.02
CA ASP A 595 -9.54 13.74 13.85
C ASP A 595 -8.68 13.22 12.69
N SER A 596 -9.26 13.20 11.50
CA SER A 596 -8.53 12.88 10.28
C SER A 596 -8.02 14.16 9.65
N VAL A 597 -6.72 14.20 9.33
CA VAL A 597 -6.02 15.36 8.77
C VAL A 597 -5.40 15.02 7.42
N ASP A 598 -5.34 16.01 6.56
CA ASP A 598 -4.64 15.93 5.28
C ASP A 598 -3.26 16.61 5.36
N MET A 599 -2.34 16.25 4.45
CA MET A 599 -1.03 16.89 4.37
C MET A 599 -1.19 18.40 4.16
N GLY A 600 -0.58 19.18 5.09
CA GLY A 600 -0.66 20.63 5.10
C GLY A 600 -1.75 21.21 6.01
N ASP A 601 -2.61 20.38 6.62
CA ASP A 601 -3.58 20.86 7.62
C ASP A 601 -2.83 21.40 8.84
N VAL A 602 -3.30 22.55 9.34
CA VAL A 602 -2.73 23.19 10.53
C VAL A 602 -3.16 22.40 11.77
N LEU A 603 -2.19 21.89 12.52
CA LEU A 603 -2.41 21.10 13.73
C LEU A 603 -2.31 21.98 14.98
N VAL A 604 -1.26 22.80 15.07
CA VAL A 604 -0.97 23.67 16.22
C VAL A 604 -0.46 25.02 15.73
N VAL A 605 -0.85 26.09 16.43
CA VAL A 605 -0.38 27.47 16.18
C VAL A 605 0.54 27.90 17.30
N LEU A 606 1.73 28.41 16.97
CA LEU A 606 2.77 28.84 17.89
C LEU A 606 2.99 30.36 17.80
N GLU A 607 3.36 30.99 18.95
CA GLU A 607 3.75 32.40 19.04
C GLU A 607 5.17 32.58 19.62
#